data_a7e8c9e1131625924dbf6bbf45b2a8a3
#
_entry.id   a7e8c9e1131625924dbf6bbf45b2a8a3
#
_cell.length_a   1.000
_cell.length_b   1.000
_cell.length_c   1.000
_cell.angle_alpha   90.00
_cell.angle_beta   90.00
_cell.angle_gamma   90.00
#
_symmetry.space_group_name_H-M   'P 1'
#
loop_
_entity.id
_entity.type
_entity.pdbx_description
1 polymer ?
#
loop_
_entity_poly.entity_id
_entity_poly.type
_entity_poly.pdbx_seq_one_letter_code
_entity_poly.pdbx_strand_id
1 'polypeptide(L)'
;ESTIKPKEPRKMILMAQAGFGGGGQTSFGGMLGFTRKNGFYAAFRSDFNSVKTVGECDDSQRTSTGDPIIYKPGRVEKSVMTITAGYLRQLSKPLYGYVGAGYGNRTLAWLADTDDSESWYKNTDHSPTGVAAELGAILRLKGIALSVGFNTINFKYHQVTAGLGLIF
;
A
#
# COMPACT_ATOMS: atom_id res chain seq x y z
N GLU A 1 -40.84 25.80 13.84
CA GLU A 1 -40.05 24.92 14.71
C GLU A 1 -38.96 24.23 13.87
N SER A 2 -37.73 24.77 13.95
CA SER A 2 -36.59 24.15 13.30
C SER A 2 -36.20 22.93 14.16
N THR A 3 -36.58 21.77 13.74
CA THR A 3 -36.12 20.52 14.29
C THR A 3 -34.59 20.39 14.01
N ILE A 4 -33.79 20.79 14.98
CA ILE A 4 -32.33 20.53 14.94
C ILE A 4 -32.15 18.99 15.02
N LYS A 5 -31.92 18.39 13.86
CA LYS A 5 -31.55 16.98 13.84
C LYS A 5 -30.26 16.81 14.68
N PRO A 6 -30.24 15.89 15.66
CA PRO A 6 -29.04 15.67 16.43
C PRO A 6 -27.89 15.29 15.50
N LYS A 7 -26.75 15.97 15.64
CA LYS A 7 -25.55 15.64 14.88
C LYS A 7 -25.14 14.21 15.26
N GLU A 8 -24.92 13.37 14.24
CA GLU A 8 -24.38 12.03 14.47
C GLU A 8 -23.07 12.12 15.25
N PRO A 9 -22.85 11.20 16.22
CA PRO A 9 -21.63 11.21 17.00
C PRO A 9 -20.41 10.91 16.12
N ARG A 10 -19.30 11.59 16.43
CA ARG A 10 -18.02 11.32 15.76
C ARG A 10 -17.55 9.93 16.16
N LYS A 11 -17.11 9.17 15.19
CA LYS A 11 -16.52 7.83 15.39
C LYS A 11 -15.07 7.83 14.98
N MET A 12 -14.28 7.04 15.69
CA MET A 12 -12.89 6.76 15.37
C MET A 12 -12.78 5.31 14.87
N ILE A 13 -12.03 5.13 13.82
CA ILE A 13 -11.71 3.81 13.25
C ILE A 13 -10.23 3.58 13.45
N LEU A 14 -9.90 2.47 14.09
CA LEU A 14 -8.53 2.01 14.23
C LEU A 14 -8.45 0.58 13.71
N MET A 15 -7.62 0.36 12.72
CA MET A 15 -7.62 -0.89 11.97
C MET A 15 -6.21 -1.35 11.65
N ALA A 16 -5.95 -2.64 11.82
CA ALA A 16 -4.80 -3.31 11.24
C ALA A 16 -5.15 -3.76 9.82
N GLN A 17 -4.22 -3.58 8.89
CA GLN A 17 -4.42 -3.90 7.48
C GLN A 17 -3.28 -4.77 6.95
N ALA A 18 -3.63 -5.63 6.02
CA ALA A 18 -2.68 -6.39 5.21
C ALA A 18 -2.93 -6.10 3.73
N GLY A 19 -1.86 -6.02 2.95
CA GLY A 19 -1.92 -5.89 1.51
C GLY A 19 -1.30 -7.10 0.82
N PHE A 20 -1.92 -7.54 -0.24
CA PHE A 20 -1.48 -8.69 -1.05
C PHE A 20 -1.30 -8.21 -2.48
N GLY A 21 -0.07 -8.19 -2.95
CA GLY A 21 0.28 -7.64 -4.24
C GLY A 21 0.85 -8.65 -5.23
N GLY A 22 1.17 -8.15 -6.39
CA GLY A 22 1.78 -8.94 -7.45
C GLY A 22 3.08 -9.63 -7.02
N GLY A 23 3.29 -10.84 -7.51
CA GLY A 23 4.47 -11.64 -7.16
C GLY A 23 4.43 -12.25 -5.75
N GLY A 24 3.26 -12.30 -5.11
CA GLY A 24 3.12 -12.85 -3.76
C GLY A 24 3.65 -11.94 -2.65
N GLN A 25 3.87 -10.68 -2.94
CA GLN A 25 4.36 -9.72 -1.96
C GLN A 25 3.24 -9.31 -0.99
N THR A 26 3.54 -9.33 0.29
CA THR A 26 2.61 -8.94 1.36
C THR A 26 3.12 -7.69 2.08
N SER A 27 2.19 -6.87 2.53
CA SER A 27 2.48 -5.71 3.36
C SER A 27 1.53 -5.67 4.56
N PHE A 28 1.96 -5.03 5.63
CA PHE A 28 1.18 -4.89 6.86
C PHE A 28 1.25 -3.45 7.34
N GLY A 29 0.21 -3.04 8.01
CA GLY A 29 0.17 -1.70 8.57
C GLY A 29 -1.16 -1.41 9.23
N GLY A 30 -1.55 -0.16 9.22
CA GLY A 30 -2.76 0.28 9.87
C GLY A 30 -3.45 1.44 9.20
N MET A 31 -4.69 1.65 9.59
CA MET A 31 -5.51 2.78 9.20
C MET A 31 -6.09 3.44 10.45
N LEU A 32 -6.04 4.76 10.47
CA LEU A 32 -6.72 5.59 11.46
C LEU A 32 -7.71 6.50 10.71
N GLY A 33 -8.95 6.46 11.13
CA GLY A 33 -10.00 7.28 10.53
C GLY A 33 -10.87 7.98 11.56
N PHE A 34 -11.40 9.12 11.16
CA PHE A 34 -12.36 9.90 11.94
C PHE A 34 -13.54 10.21 11.05
N THR A 35 -14.73 9.83 11.47
CA THR A 35 -15.92 10.00 10.65
C THR A 35 -17.15 10.33 11.47
N ARG A 36 -18.05 10.99 10.83
CA ARG A 36 -19.49 11.04 11.18
C ARG A 36 -20.22 10.35 10.03
N LYS A 37 -20.92 11.11 9.22
CA LYS A 37 -21.36 10.65 7.89
C LYS A 37 -20.23 10.73 6.87
N ASN A 38 -19.44 11.81 6.94
CA ASN A 38 -18.23 12.06 6.15
C ASN A 38 -17.04 12.23 7.09
N GLY A 39 -15.86 11.85 6.64
CA GLY A 39 -14.65 11.96 7.44
C GLY A 39 -13.39 11.77 6.63
N PHE A 40 -12.29 11.61 7.37
CA PHE A 40 -10.96 11.46 6.82
C PHE A 40 -10.28 10.24 7.42
N TYR A 41 -9.32 9.71 6.68
CA TYR A 41 -8.45 8.66 7.17
C TYR A 41 -7.01 8.87 6.70
N ALA A 42 -6.10 8.19 7.39
CA ALA A 42 -4.74 7.97 6.97
C ALA A 42 -4.38 6.49 7.14
N ALA A 43 -3.61 5.97 6.23
CA ALA A 43 -3.18 4.57 6.27
C ALA A 43 -1.70 4.45 5.91
N PHE A 44 -1.06 3.49 6.54
CA PHE A 44 0.34 3.13 6.28
C PHE A 44 0.44 1.62 6.18
N ARG A 45 1.15 1.15 5.17
CA ARG A 45 1.47 -0.27 5.00
C ARG A 45 2.90 -0.43 4.51
N SER A 46 3.58 -1.44 5.02
CA SER A 46 4.93 -1.79 4.60
C SER A 46 5.15 -3.29 4.80
N ASP A 47 6.03 -3.89 4.03
CA ASP A 47 6.53 -5.22 4.33
C ASP A 47 7.66 -5.21 5.37
N PHE A 48 8.03 -4.02 5.85
CA PHE A 48 9.11 -3.80 6.81
C PHE A 48 10.47 -4.36 6.36
N ASN A 49 10.62 -4.58 5.08
CA ASN A 49 11.87 -5.01 4.49
C ASN A 49 12.62 -3.81 3.91
N SER A 50 13.93 -3.86 3.97
CA SER A 50 14.80 -2.84 3.41
C SER A 50 15.76 -3.48 2.43
N VAL A 51 15.67 -3.07 1.17
CA VAL A 51 16.54 -3.55 0.10
C VAL A 51 17.58 -2.48 -0.20
N LYS A 52 18.85 -2.84 0.00
CA LYS A 52 19.99 -1.98 -0.37
C LYS A 52 20.49 -2.39 -1.74
N THR A 53 20.55 -1.45 -2.66
CA THR A 53 21.03 -1.65 -4.02
C THR A 53 22.23 -0.74 -4.30
N VAL A 54 23.17 -1.27 -5.10
CA VAL A 54 24.37 -0.50 -5.50
C VAL A 54 24.21 0.18 -6.86
N GLY A 55 23.14 -0.15 -7.59
CA GLY A 55 22.87 0.41 -8.90
C GLY A 55 21.46 0.06 -9.38
N GLU A 56 21.14 0.45 -10.60
CA GLU A 56 19.86 0.21 -11.24
C GLU A 56 20.05 -0.64 -12.51
N CYS A 57 19.07 -1.48 -12.82
CA CYS A 57 19.02 -2.27 -14.05
C CYS A 57 17.60 -2.30 -14.59
N ASP A 58 17.44 -2.83 -15.79
CA ASP A 58 16.16 -3.06 -16.45
C ASP A 58 15.90 -4.55 -16.71
N ASP A 59 14.75 -4.87 -17.28
CA ASP A 59 14.38 -6.25 -17.63
C ASP A 59 15.27 -6.86 -18.71
N SER A 60 16.00 -6.06 -19.48
CA SER A 60 16.97 -6.52 -20.47
C SER A 60 18.33 -6.91 -19.86
N GLN A 61 18.46 -6.90 -18.54
CA GLN A 61 19.67 -7.21 -17.77
C GLN A 61 20.82 -6.23 -18.08
N ARG A 62 20.48 -4.96 -18.23
CA ARG A 62 21.44 -3.88 -18.41
C ARG A 62 21.35 -2.86 -17.30
N THR A 63 22.48 -2.29 -16.91
CA THR A 63 22.53 -1.18 -15.95
C THR A 63 22.02 0.11 -16.59
N SER A 64 21.82 1.14 -15.80
CA SER A 64 21.44 2.47 -16.27
C SER A 64 22.46 3.11 -17.21
N THR A 65 23.72 2.64 -17.17
CA THR A 65 24.78 3.04 -18.10
C THR A 65 24.87 2.17 -19.35
N GLY A 66 24.01 1.15 -19.47
CA GLY A 66 23.96 0.25 -20.63
C GLY A 66 24.83 -0.99 -20.50
N ASP A 67 25.57 -1.15 -19.41
CA ASP A 67 26.43 -2.32 -19.20
C ASP A 67 25.62 -3.58 -18.91
N PRO A 68 25.94 -4.74 -19.53
CA PRO A 68 25.24 -5.96 -19.25
C PRO A 68 25.60 -6.50 -17.85
N ILE A 69 24.60 -7.07 -17.15
CA ILE A 69 24.78 -7.75 -15.89
C ILE A 69 24.38 -9.24 -16.00
N ILE A 70 25.04 -10.08 -15.21
CA ILE A 70 24.67 -11.49 -15.11
C ILE A 70 23.66 -11.63 -13.96
N TYR A 71 22.42 -11.90 -14.31
CA TYR A 71 21.34 -12.10 -13.37
C TYR A 71 21.30 -13.53 -12.85
N LYS A 72 21.18 -13.71 -11.51
CA LYS A 72 20.97 -15.02 -10.90
C LYS A 72 19.47 -15.28 -10.70
N PRO A 73 18.86 -16.23 -11.41
CA PRO A 73 17.46 -16.59 -11.22
C PRO A 73 17.15 -17.03 -9.79
N GLY A 74 16.00 -16.62 -9.24
CA GLY A 74 15.55 -17.01 -7.91
C GLY A 74 16.16 -16.21 -6.75
N ARG A 75 17.11 -15.33 -7.01
CA ARG A 75 17.71 -14.43 -6.02
C ARG A 75 17.13 -13.04 -6.19
N VAL A 76 15.95 -12.80 -5.57
CA VAL A 76 15.21 -11.56 -5.67
C VAL A 76 14.84 -11.08 -4.27
N GLU A 77 15.09 -9.81 -3.99
CA GLU A 77 14.58 -9.13 -2.79
C GLU A 77 13.55 -8.09 -3.17
N LYS A 78 12.52 -7.95 -2.34
CA LYS A 78 11.41 -7.03 -2.56
C LYS A 78 11.15 -6.21 -1.32
N SER A 79 10.76 -4.95 -1.53
CA SER A 79 10.19 -4.13 -0.48
C SER A 79 9.04 -3.30 -1.01
N VAL A 80 8.08 -3.00 -0.16
CA VAL A 80 6.94 -2.15 -0.49
C VAL A 80 6.55 -1.29 0.71
N MET A 81 6.22 -0.04 0.44
CA MET A 81 5.71 0.90 1.43
C MET A 81 4.67 1.79 0.77
N THR A 82 3.58 2.02 1.44
CA THR A 82 2.57 3.01 1.03
C THR A 82 2.12 3.84 2.22
N ILE A 83 1.96 5.12 2.00
CA ILE A 83 1.31 6.05 2.92
C ILE A 83 0.22 6.80 2.14
N THR A 84 -0.99 6.74 2.64
CA THR A 84 -2.16 7.33 1.99
C THR A 84 -3.01 8.07 2.99
N ALA A 85 -3.74 9.05 2.50
CA ALA A 85 -4.77 9.75 3.22
C ALA A 85 -5.94 10.04 2.28
N GLY A 86 -7.13 10.15 2.82
CA GLY A 86 -8.28 10.36 1.98
C GLY A 86 -9.57 10.56 2.70
N TYR A 87 -10.63 10.32 1.98
CA TYR A 87 -12.00 10.61 2.34
C TYR A 87 -12.74 9.32 2.70
N LEU A 88 -13.52 9.41 3.75
CA LEU A 88 -14.35 8.35 4.30
C LEU A 88 -15.80 8.78 4.29
N ARG A 89 -16.71 7.93 3.81
CA ARG A 89 -18.13 8.22 3.80
C ARG A 89 -18.97 7.03 4.23
N GLN A 90 -19.91 7.25 5.10
CA GLN A 90 -20.93 6.26 5.44
C GLN A 90 -21.93 6.14 4.28
N LEU A 91 -22.02 4.97 3.69
CA LEU A 91 -22.94 4.65 2.60
C LEU A 91 -24.26 4.09 3.12
N SER A 92 -24.19 3.30 4.20
CA SER A 92 -25.33 2.80 4.95
C SER A 92 -24.92 2.63 6.40
N LYS A 93 -25.83 2.21 7.29
CA LYS A 93 -25.49 2.02 8.71
C LYS A 93 -24.26 1.15 8.94
N PRO A 94 -24.12 -0.04 8.30
CA PRO A 94 -22.95 -0.90 8.50
C PRO A 94 -21.82 -0.65 7.52
N LEU A 95 -22.00 0.16 6.48
CA LEU A 95 -21.08 0.23 5.34
C LEU A 95 -20.49 1.63 5.17
N TYR A 96 -19.16 1.68 5.11
CA TYR A 96 -18.38 2.87 4.77
C TYR A 96 -17.60 2.61 3.49
N GLY A 97 -17.50 3.63 2.65
CA GLY A 97 -16.58 3.63 1.51
C GLY A 97 -15.42 4.59 1.78
N TYR A 98 -14.26 4.28 1.23
CA TYR A 98 -13.11 5.17 1.30
C TYR A 98 -12.38 5.27 -0.02
N VAL A 99 -11.80 6.42 -0.26
CA VAL A 99 -10.95 6.71 -1.40
C VAL A 99 -9.83 7.65 -0.95
N GLY A 100 -8.63 7.39 -1.38
CA GLY A 100 -7.49 8.20 -0.98
C GLY A 100 -6.34 8.13 -1.96
N ALA A 101 -5.36 8.96 -1.68
CA ALA A 101 -4.12 9.02 -2.44
C ALA A 101 -2.95 9.35 -1.51
N GLY A 102 -1.76 9.10 -1.97
CA GLY A 102 -0.55 9.38 -1.24
C GLY A 102 0.69 9.00 -2.01
N TYR A 103 1.63 8.44 -1.30
CA TYR A 103 2.92 8.04 -1.84
C TYR A 103 3.15 6.54 -1.64
N GLY A 104 3.70 5.91 -2.65
CA GLY A 104 4.08 4.51 -2.58
C GLY A 104 5.44 4.25 -3.21
N ASN A 105 6.13 3.27 -2.69
CA ASN A 105 7.42 2.81 -3.17
C ASN A 105 7.45 1.28 -3.13
N ARG A 106 7.68 0.68 -4.27
CA ARG A 106 7.95 -0.75 -4.39
C ARG A 106 9.31 -0.93 -5.03
N THR A 107 10.17 -1.72 -4.40
CA THR A 107 11.49 -2.06 -4.91
C THR A 107 11.58 -3.55 -5.19
N LEU A 108 12.01 -3.89 -6.39
CA LEU A 108 12.41 -5.23 -6.80
C LEU A 108 13.90 -5.20 -7.11
N ALA A 109 14.71 -5.97 -6.39
CA ALA A 109 16.14 -6.05 -6.59
C ALA A 109 16.54 -7.44 -7.07
N TRP A 110 17.41 -7.48 -8.06
CA TRP A 110 18.03 -8.69 -8.57
C TRP A 110 19.47 -8.79 -8.08
N LEU A 111 19.88 -9.99 -7.69
CA LEU A 111 21.29 -10.28 -7.42
C LEU A 111 22.02 -10.48 -8.74
N ALA A 112 23.01 -9.65 -8.97
CA ALA A 112 23.86 -9.72 -10.16
C ALA A 112 25.30 -10.04 -9.77
N ASP A 113 25.95 -10.87 -10.57
CA ASP A 113 27.35 -11.18 -10.46
C ASP A 113 28.15 -10.20 -11.33
N THR A 114 29.00 -9.40 -10.73
CA THR A 114 29.91 -8.49 -11.44
C THR A 114 31.33 -8.75 -11.00
N ASP A 115 32.16 -9.13 -11.94
CA ASP A 115 33.64 -9.33 -11.90
C ASP A 115 34.25 -10.04 -10.69
N ASP A 116 33.86 -9.91 -9.48
CA ASP A 116 34.35 -10.64 -8.29
C ASP A 116 33.40 -10.52 -7.10
N SER A 117 32.24 -9.87 -7.25
CA SER A 117 31.28 -9.69 -6.15
C SER A 117 29.84 -9.81 -6.60
N GLU A 118 29.02 -10.36 -5.73
CA GLU A 118 27.58 -10.35 -5.88
C GLU A 118 27.04 -9.01 -5.37
N SER A 119 26.21 -8.34 -6.17
CA SER A 119 25.61 -7.04 -5.84
C SER A 119 24.14 -7.01 -6.21
N TRP A 120 23.35 -6.30 -5.39
CA TRP A 120 21.95 -6.09 -5.62
C TRP A 120 21.71 -4.88 -6.52
N TYR A 121 20.92 -5.07 -7.58
CA TYR A 121 20.51 -4.02 -8.50
C TYR A 121 19.00 -3.84 -8.46
N LYS A 122 18.55 -2.61 -8.32
CA LYS A 122 17.13 -2.25 -8.40
C LYS A 122 16.64 -2.39 -9.84
N ASN A 123 15.62 -3.22 -10.06
CA ASN A 123 14.95 -3.31 -11.35
C ASN A 123 13.99 -2.13 -11.51
N THR A 124 14.32 -1.19 -12.37
CA THR A 124 13.52 0.03 -12.59
C THR A 124 12.18 -0.24 -13.27
N ASP A 125 12.06 -1.33 -14.04
CA ASP A 125 10.79 -1.69 -14.69
C ASP A 125 9.76 -2.29 -13.73
N HIS A 126 10.22 -2.86 -12.60
CA HIS A 126 9.38 -3.48 -11.56
C HIS A 126 9.46 -2.76 -10.21
N SER A 127 9.98 -1.55 -10.18
CA SER A 127 10.14 -0.76 -8.97
C SER A 127 9.43 0.60 -9.07
N PRO A 128 8.09 0.61 -9.18
CA PRO A 128 7.35 1.86 -9.25
C PRO A 128 7.46 2.65 -7.95
N THR A 129 7.66 3.94 -8.10
CA THR A 129 7.70 4.92 -7.01
C THR A 129 6.90 6.13 -7.42
N GLY A 130 6.05 6.63 -6.55
CA GLY A 130 5.29 7.84 -6.83
C GLY A 130 3.90 7.81 -6.22
N VAL A 131 2.90 8.19 -7.00
CA VAL A 131 1.53 8.31 -6.53
C VAL A 131 0.95 6.95 -6.17
N ALA A 132 0.51 6.82 -4.92
CA ALA A 132 -0.35 5.74 -4.48
C ALA A 132 -1.81 6.21 -4.49
N ALA A 133 -2.70 5.37 -4.97
CA ALA A 133 -4.14 5.61 -4.93
C ALA A 133 -4.84 4.37 -4.40
N GLU A 134 -5.91 4.57 -3.66
CA GLU A 134 -6.66 3.46 -3.10
C GLU A 134 -8.15 3.74 -3.01
N LEU A 135 -8.92 2.66 -3.01
CA LEU A 135 -10.33 2.69 -2.73
C LEU A 135 -10.73 1.39 -2.03
N GLY A 136 -11.80 1.45 -1.26
CA GLY A 136 -12.30 0.26 -0.60
C GLY A 136 -13.56 0.50 0.21
N ALA A 137 -13.92 -0.51 0.98
CA ALA A 137 -15.08 -0.51 1.83
C ALA A 137 -14.74 -1.02 3.23
N ILE A 138 -15.44 -0.48 4.22
CA ILE A 138 -15.35 -0.91 5.61
C ILE A 138 -16.74 -1.35 6.06
N LEU A 139 -16.84 -2.57 6.57
CA LEU A 139 -18.05 -3.11 7.16
C LEU A 139 -17.97 -3.02 8.68
N ARG A 140 -18.98 -2.41 9.28
CA ARG A 140 -19.11 -2.30 10.73
C ARG A 140 -20.00 -3.40 11.26
N LEU A 141 -19.48 -4.16 12.21
CA LEU A 141 -20.20 -5.22 12.90
C LEU A 141 -20.06 -5.00 14.42
N LYS A 142 -21.01 -4.29 15.04
CA LYS A 142 -21.07 -4.07 16.52
C LYS A 142 -19.74 -3.60 17.13
N GLY A 143 -19.12 -2.57 16.57
CA GLY A 143 -17.84 -2.04 17.08
C GLY A 143 -16.60 -2.70 16.47
N ILE A 144 -16.75 -3.77 15.72
CA ILE A 144 -15.70 -4.36 14.89
C ILE A 144 -15.79 -3.78 13.49
N ALA A 145 -14.64 -3.47 12.90
CA ALA A 145 -14.52 -3.00 11.53
C ALA A 145 -13.75 -4.02 10.68
N LEU A 146 -14.31 -4.37 9.54
CA LEU A 146 -13.67 -5.20 8.53
C LEU A 146 -13.50 -4.37 7.26
N SER A 147 -12.36 -4.44 6.63
CA SER A 147 -12.13 -3.72 5.38
C SER A 147 -11.66 -4.64 4.26
N VAL A 148 -12.02 -4.26 3.06
CA VAL A 148 -11.48 -4.78 1.81
C VAL A 148 -11.28 -3.61 0.87
N GLY A 149 -10.17 -3.62 0.15
CA GLY A 149 -9.86 -2.53 -0.75
C GLY A 149 -8.84 -2.89 -1.82
N PHE A 150 -8.56 -1.91 -2.63
CA PHE A 150 -7.60 -1.99 -3.71
C PHE A 150 -6.67 -0.78 -3.63
N ASN A 151 -5.39 -1.03 -3.78
CA ASN A 151 -4.35 -0.01 -3.79
C ASN A 151 -3.47 -0.17 -5.02
N THR A 152 -3.02 0.93 -5.57
CA THR A 152 -2.06 0.92 -6.68
C THR A 152 -0.94 1.92 -6.44
N ILE A 153 0.27 1.57 -6.85
CA ILE A 153 1.42 2.47 -6.87
C ILE A 153 1.71 2.81 -8.32
N ASN A 154 1.56 4.07 -8.66
CA ASN A 154 1.83 4.63 -9.99
C ASN A 154 1.11 3.89 -11.13
N PHE A 155 -0.03 3.23 -10.84
CA PHE A 155 -0.81 2.38 -11.73
C PHE A 155 -0.02 1.21 -12.35
N LYS A 156 1.10 0.85 -11.74
CA LYS A 156 1.98 -0.25 -12.19
C LYS A 156 2.01 -1.42 -11.22
N TYR A 157 1.94 -1.15 -9.92
CA TYR A 157 1.91 -2.18 -8.89
C TYR A 157 0.57 -2.14 -8.16
N HIS A 158 -0.11 -3.26 -8.10
CA HIS A 158 -1.45 -3.37 -7.56
C HIS A 158 -1.48 -4.30 -6.34
N GLN A 159 -2.27 -3.92 -5.35
CA GLN A 159 -2.51 -4.70 -4.14
C GLN A 159 -4.00 -4.79 -3.84
N VAL A 160 -4.42 -5.94 -3.35
CA VAL A 160 -5.69 -6.09 -2.64
C VAL A 160 -5.40 -5.95 -1.15
N THR A 161 -6.21 -5.18 -0.46
CA THR A 161 -6.05 -4.93 0.98
C THR A 161 -7.21 -5.52 1.77
N ALA A 162 -6.90 -6.00 2.94
CA ALA A 162 -7.89 -6.48 3.91
C ALA A 162 -7.52 -5.96 5.29
N GLY A 163 -8.50 -5.69 6.12
CA GLY A 163 -8.26 -5.14 7.45
C GLY A 163 -9.27 -5.58 8.48
N LEU A 164 -8.82 -5.55 9.74
CA LEU A 164 -9.63 -5.84 10.91
C LEU A 164 -9.30 -4.80 12.00
N GLY A 165 -10.31 -4.26 12.62
CA GLY A 165 -10.12 -3.26 13.65
C GLY A 165 -11.36 -2.94 14.44
N LEU A 166 -11.34 -1.77 15.05
CA LEU A 166 -12.37 -1.27 15.92
C LEU A 166 -12.94 0.05 15.39
N ILE A 167 -14.22 0.23 15.62
CA ILE A 167 -14.92 1.48 15.39
C ILE A 167 -15.70 1.85 16.65
N PHE A 168 -15.41 3.03 17.18
CA PHE A 168 -15.98 3.48 18.46
C PHE A 168 -16.17 5.00 18.51
#